data_0577d299f47d3523acfbf65e2bc3bf24
#
_entry.id   0577d299f47d3523acfbf65e2bc3bf24
#
_cell.length_a   1.000
_cell.length_b   1.000
_cell.length_c   1.000
_cell.angle_alpha   90.00
_cell.angle_beta   90.00
_cell.angle_gamma   90.00
#
_symmetry.space_group_name_H-M   'P 1'
#
loop_
_entity.id
_entity.type
_entity.pdbx_description
1 polymer ?
#
loop_
_entity_poly.entity_id
_entity_poly.type
_entity_poly.pdbx_seq_one_letter_code
_entity_poly.pdbx_strand_id
1 'polypeptide(L)'
;MTRAAAAAAQAAGQAAAIPHMGAHALGAAAYAAKAVGLAAPERPAAVGEEIRWQLGSMSVEVRAALRQLPPVGENRSGPLGPGLLASGVLGTIVRELQAGLAGGC
;
A
#
# COMPACT_ATOMS: atom_id res chain seq x y z
N MET A 1 -20.02 -5.76 8.97
CA MET A 1 -18.54 -5.62 8.89
C MET A 1 -18.18 -4.15 9.03
N THR A 2 -17.19 -3.85 9.86
CA THR A 2 -16.72 -2.47 9.99
C THR A 2 -15.92 -2.06 8.75
N ARG A 3 -15.73 -0.74 8.58
CA ARG A 3 -14.89 -0.23 7.49
C ARG A 3 -13.43 -0.71 7.64
N ALA A 4 -12.94 -0.77 8.89
CA ALA A 4 -11.59 -1.27 9.15
C ALA A 4 -11.47 -2.75 8.79
N ALA A 5 -12.45 -3.57 9.16
CA ALA A 5 -12.46 -4.98 8.82
C ALA A 5 -12.56 -5.20 7.31
N ALA A 6 -13.36 -4.40 6.62
CA ALA A 6 -13.46 -4.47 5.16
C ALA A 6 -12.12 -4.15 4.50
N ALA A 7 -11.42 -3.10 4.97
CA ALA A 7 -10.11 -2.75 4.44
C ALA A 7 -9.07 -3.84 4.74
N ALA A 8 -9.13 -4.45 5.92
CA ALA A 8 -8.24 -5.57 6.25
C ALA A 8 -8.48 -6.77 5.35
N ALA A 9 -9.75 -7.07 5.04
CA ALA A 9 -10.10 -8.15 4.12
C ALA A 9 -9.58 -7.87 2.70
N GLN A 10 -9.64 -6.62 2.24
CA GLN A 10 -9.06 -6.23 0.95
C GLN A 10 -7.54 -6.39 0.96
N ALA A 11 -6.88 -6.04 2.07
CA ALA A 11 -5.43 -6.24 2.19
C ALA A 11 -5.07 -7.72 2.05
N ALA A 12 -5.83 -8.61 2.69
CA ALA A 12 -5.61 -10.05 2.58
C ALA A 12 -5.82 -10.54 1.15
N GLY A 13 -6.85 -10.05 0.46
CA GLY A 13 -7.10 -10.39 -0.94
C GLY A 13 -5.96 -9.95 -1.86
N GLN A 14 -5.45 -8.74 -1.67
CA GLN A 14 -4.30 -8.25 -2.43
C GLN A 14 -3.05 -9.10 -2.15
N ALA A 15 -2.82 -9.43 -0.87
CA ALA A 15 -1.69 -10.27 -0.49
C ALA A 15 -1.74 -11.64 -1.16
N ALA A 16 -2.93 -12.24 -1.23
CA ALA A 16 -3.14 -13.54 -1.88
C ALA A 16 -2.86 -13.48 -3.39
N ALA A 17 -2.97 -12.30 -4.01
CA ALA A 17 -2.75 -12.12 -5.44
C ALA A 17 -1.29 -11.83 -5.80
N ILE A 18 -0.39 -11.62 -4.82
CA ILE A 18 1.02 -11.29 -5.07
C ILE A 18 1.73 -12.32 -5.96
N PRO A 19 1.55 -13.64 -5.75
CA PRO A 19 2.22 -14.61 -6.62
C PRO A 19 1.82 -14.50 -8.08
N HIS A 20 0.63 -13.98 -8.36
CA HIS A 20 0.14 -13.78 -9.71
C HIS A 20 0.67 -12.46 -10.30
N MET A 21 0.73 -11.41 -9.50
CA MET A 21 1.18 -10.10 -9.96
C MET A 21 1.76 -9.32 -8.76
N GLY A 22 3.08 -9.09 -8.80
CA GLY A 22 3.80 -8.45 -7.69
C GLY A 22 3.30 -7.07 -7.27
N ALA A 23 2.69 -6.33 -8.22
CA ALA A 23 2.12 -5.02 -7.93
C ALA A 23 1.03 -5.07 -6.84
N HIS A 24 0.40 -6.22 -6.62
CA HIS A 24 -0.57 -6.40 -5.54
C HIS A 24 0.05 -6.21 -4.14
N ALA A 25 1.38 -6.30 -4.02
CA ALA A 25 2.06 -6.04 -2.74
C ALA A 25 1.80 -4.63 -2.25
N LEU A 26 1.85 -3.63 -3.14
CA LEU A 26 1.54 -2.24 -2.77
C LEU A 26 0.07 -2.08 -2.42
N GLY A 27 -0.82 -2.78 -3.12
CA GLY A 27 -2.24 -2.79 -2.79
C GLY A 27 -2.49 -3.36 -1.41
N ALA A 28 -1.85 -4.48 -1.07
CA ALA A 28 -1.96 -5.09 0.25
C ALA A 28 -1.49 -4.12 1.34
N ALA A 29 -0.34 -3.49 1.15
CA ALA A 29 0.21 -2.52 2.09
C ALA A 29 -0.71 -1.31 2.26
N ALA A 30 -1.26 -0.79 1.17
CA ALA A 30 -2.15 0.37 1.20
C ALA A 30 -3.46 0.08 1.94
N TYR A 31 -4.08 -1.07 1.65
CA TYR A 31 -5.29 -1.46 2.37
C TYR A 31 -5.04 -1.73 3.84
N ALA A 32 -3.89 -2.29 4.19
CA ALA A 32 -3.52 -2.50 5.59
C ALA A 32 -3.36 -1.17 6.33
N ALA A 33 -2.69 -0.19 5.73
CA ALA A 33 -2.55 1.14 6.31
C ALA A 33 -3.91 1.84 6.44
N LYS A 34 -4.77 1.70 5.43
CA LYS A 34 -6.14 2.21 5.50
C LYS A 34 -6.92 1.59 6.66
N ALA A 35 -6.77 0.27 6.86
CA ALA A 35 -7.43 -0.42 7.97
C ALA A 35 -6.98 0.14 9.32
N VAL A 36 -5.68 0.39 9.48
CA VAL A 36 -5.14 0.98 10.70
C VAL A 36 -5.75 2.36 10.97
N GLY A 37 -5.83 3.20 9.95
CA GLY A 37 -6.44 4.52 10.08
C GLY A 37 -7.92 4.46 10.48
N LEU A 38 -8.67 3.56 9.86
CA LEU A 38 -10.10 3.39 10.13
C LEU A 38 -10.35 2.82 11.53
N ALA A 39 -9.43 2.01 12.06
CA ALA A 39 -9.53 1.44 13.39
C ALA A 39 -9.18 2.45 14.51
N ALA A 40 -8.48 3.52 14.17
CA ALA A 40 -8.03 4.53 15.13
C ALA A 40 -8.37 5.95 14.65
N PRO A 41 -9.66 6.28 14.49
CA PRO A 41 -10.07 7.59 13.94
C PRO A 41 -9.65 8.77 14.82
N GLU A 42 -9.40 8.53 16.11
CA GLU A 42 -8.92 9.55 17.05
C GLU A 42 -7.42 9.82 16.92
N ARG A 43 -6.70 9.07 16.11
CA ARG A 43 -5.25 9.21 15.92
C ARG A 43 -4.92 9.55 14.48
N PRO A 44 -4.87 10.85 14.12
CA PRO A 44 -4.57 11.24 12.73
C PRO A 44 -3.22 10.74 12.22
N ALA A 45 -2.26 10.49 13.13
CA ALA A 45 -0.93 10.02 12.75
C ALA A 45 -0.85 8.52 12.49
N ALA A 46 -1.91 7.75 12.75
CA ALA A 46 -1.88 6.29 12.72
C ALA A 46 -1.47 5.74 11.34
N VAL A 47 -1.99 6.29 10.26
CA VAL A 47 -1.66 5.85 8.89
C VAL A 47 -0.18 6.10 8.60
N GLY A 48 0.33 7.29 8.91
CA GLY A 48 1.73 7.61 8.68
C GLY A 48 2.68 6.73 9.50
N GLU A 49 2.32 6.42 10.73
CA GLU A 49 3.09 5.50 11.58
C GLU A 49 3.13 4.11 10.98
N GLU A 50 2.00 3.64 10.47
CA GLU A 50 1.92 2.32 9.82
C GLU A 50 2.79 2.28 8.56
N ILE A 51 2.75 3.31 7.72
CA ILE A 51 3.58 3.38 6.52
C ILE A 51 5.06 3.32 6.90
N ARG A 52 5.48 4.08 7.91
CA ARG A 52 6.88 4.04 8.37
C ARG A 52 7.26 2.66 8.90
N TRP A 53 6.35 2.01 9.63
CA TRP A 53 6.59 0.66 10.12
C TRP A 53 6.74 -0.33 8.97
N GLN A 54 5.86 -0.25 7.96
CA GLN A 54 5.94 -1.12 6.80
C GLN A 54 7.28 -0.96 6.07
N LEU A 55 7.67 0.29 5.81
CA LEU A 55 8.95 0.57 5.14
C LEU A 55 10.14 0.06 5.96
N GLY A 56 10.13 0.28 7.26
CA GLY A 56 11.22 -0.15 8.14
C GLY A 56 11.30 -1.67 8.32
N SER A 57 10.20 -2.37 8.06
CA SER A 57 10.13 -3.84 8.20
C SER A 57 10.50 -4.58 6.91
N MET A 58 10.65 -3.86 5.80
CA MET A 58 11.00 -4.48 4.52
C MET A 58 12.48 -4.85 4.47
N SER A 59 12.78 -6.06 3.95
CA SER A 59 14.16 -6.44 3.67
C SER A 59 14.72 -5.63 2.49
N VAL A 60 16.03 -5.65 2.34
CA VAL A 60 16.70 -5.00 1.19
C VAL A 60 16.17 -5.57 -0.12
N GLU A 61 15.95 -6.88 -0.18
CA GLU A 61 15.45 -7.56 -1.38
C GLU A 61 14.03 -7.14 -1.72
N VAL A 62 13.16 -7.03 -0.72
CA VAL A 62 11.78 -6.59 -0.92
C VAL A 62 11.75 -5.14 -1.40
N ARG A 63 12.55 -4.27 -0.77
CA ARG A 63 12.62 -2.86 -1.18
C ARG A 63 13.10 -2.73 -2.62
N ALA A 64 14.13 -3.50 -3.01
CA ALA A 64 14.65 -3.49 -4.36
C ALA A 64 13.60 -3.95 -5.37
N ALA A 65 12.86 -5.01 -5.06
CA ALA A 65 11.80 -5.52 -5.92
C ALA A 65 10.69 -4.49 -6.11
N LEU A 66 10.25 -3.85 -5.04
CA LEU A 66 9.16 -2.87 -5.11
C LEU A 66 9.56 -1.60 -5.87
N ARG A 67 10.84 -1.23 -5.84
CA ARG A 67 11.33 -0.09 -6.62
C ARG A 67 11.25 -0.30 -8.12
N GLN A 68 11.13 -1.56 -8.58
CA GLN A 68 10.98 -1.87 -10.00
C GLN A 68 9.56 -1.61 -10.51
N LEU A 69 8.59 -1.41 -9.62
CA LEU A 69 7.21 -1.19 -10.00
C LEU A 69 7.03 0.24 -10.52
N PRO A 70 6.14 0.45 -11.51
CA PRO A 70 5.88 1.80 -12.02
C PRO A 70 5.16 2.65 -10.98
N PRO A 71 5.28 3.99 -11.08
CA PRO A 71 4.49 4.89 -10.22
C PRO A 71 3.00 4.62 -10.38
N VAL A 72 2.28 4.67 -9.26
CA VAL A 72 0.83 4.44 -9.27
C VAL A 72 0.13 5.47 -10.16
N GLY A 73 -0.83 4.98 -10.95
CA GLY A 73 -1.60 5.82 -11.85
C GLY A 73 -0.99 5.99 -13.24
N GLU A 74 0.28 5.63 -13.43
CA GLU A 74 0.99 5.83 -14.70
C GLU A 74 1.07 4.56 -15.53
N ASN A 75 0.81 3.40 -14.95
CA ASN A 75 0.76 2.17 -15.70
C ASN A 75 -0.55 2.10 -16.49
N ARG A 76 -0.51 1.51 -17.69
CA ARG A 76 -1.72 1.40 -18.54
C ARG A 76 -2.71 0.38 -18.04
N SER A 77 -2.24 -0.61 -17.31
CA SER A 77 -3.06 -1.73 -16.85
C SER A 77 -2.53 -2.26 -15.53
N GLY A 78 -3.30 -3.17 -14.94
CA GLY A 78 -2.92 -3.80 -13.69
C GLY A 78 -3.26 -2.94 -12.47
N PRO A 79 -2.87 -3.42 -11.28
CA PRO A 79 -3.24 -2.75 -10.02
C PRO A 79 -2.73 -1.32 -9.89
N LEU A 80 -1.61 -0.99 -10.53
CA LEU A 80 -1.01 0.34 -10.44
C LEU A 80 -1.45 1.26 -11.58
N GLY A 81 -2.47 0.88 -12.35
CA GLY A 81 -3.05 1.73 -13.39
C GLY A 81 -3.89 2.86 -12.79
N PRO A 82 -4.50 3.68 -13.65
CA PRO A 82 -5.31 4.81 -13.21
C PRO A 82 -6.68 4.36 -12.70
N GLY A 83 -6.69 3.55 -11.66
CA GLY A 83 -7.89 2.98 -11.07
C GLY A 83 -7.94 3.18 -9.57
N LEU A 84 -8.45 2.17 -8.88
CA LEU A 84 -8.74 2.25 -7.45
C LEU A 84 -7.51 2.63 -6.62
N LEU A 85 -6.36 2.00 -6.88
CA LEU A 85 -5.15 2.26 -6.09
C LEU A 85 -4.50 3.61 -6.40
N ALA A 86 -4.93 4.30 -7.45
CA ALA A 86 -4.45 5.64 -7.78
C ALA A 86 -5.33 6.74 -7.19
N SER A 87 -6.47 6.38 -6.59
CA SER A 87 -7.50 7.34 -6.16
C SER A 87 -7.61 7.43 -4.65
N GLY A 88 -8.03 8.61 -4.17
CA GLY A 88 -8.41 8.82 -2.77
C GLY A 88 -7.31 8.46 -1.77
N VAL A 89 -7.73 7.95 -0.64
CA VAL A 89 -6.81 7.56 0.46
C VAL A 89 -5.82 6.50 0.01
N LEU A 90 -6.27 5.50 -0.75
CA LEU A 90 -5.39 4.44 -1.24
C LEU A 90 -4.29 5.00 -2.12
N GLY A 91 -4.65 5.90 -3.05
CA GLY A 91 -3.66 6.54 -3.93
C GLY A 91 -2.63 7.34 -3.14
N THR A 92 -3.08 8.09 -2.14
CA THR A 92 -2.17 8.84 -1.28
C THR A 92 -1.20 7.91 -0.54
N ILE A 93 -1.70 6.81 0.02
CA ILE A 93 -0.87 5.84 0.74
C ILE A 93 0.15 5.20 -0.19
N VAL A 94 -0.27 4.75 -1.39
CA VAL A 94 0.65 4.12 -2.34
C VAL A 94 1.75 5.10 -2.76
N ARG A 95 1.39 6.36 -3.02
CA ARG A 95 2.39 7.38 -3.37
C ARG A 95 3.38 7.63 -2.25
N GLU A 96 2.93 7.62 -1.00
CA GLU A 96 3.82 7.77 0.15
C GLU A 96 4.76 6.56 0.30
N LEU A 97 4.23 5.35 0.09
CA LEU A 97 5.06 4.13 0.11
C LEU A 97 6.11 4.20 -0.99
N GLN A 98 5.72 4.57 -2.21
CA GLN A 98 6.66 4.66 -3.33
C GLN A 98 7.70 5.76 -3.11
N ALA A 99 7.30 6.88 -2.52
CA ALA A 99 8.25 7.95 -2.17
C ALA A 99 9.26 7.48 -1.12
N GLY A 100 8.81 6.74 -0.11
CA GLY A 100 9.69 6.17 0.90
C GLY A 100 10.65 5.14 0.33
N LEU A 101 10.20 4.33 -0.62
CA LEU A 101 11.06 3.37 -1.32
C LEU A 101 12.11 4.08 -2.18
N ALA A 102 11.71 5.13 -2.88
CA ALA A 102 12.61 5.91 -3.73
C ALA A 102 13.66 6.67 -2.91
N GLY A 103 13.32 7.07 -1.69
CA GLY A 103 14.25 7.72 -0.77
C GLY A 103 15.44 6.86 -0.39
N GLY A 104 15.34 5.55 -0.56
CA GLY A 104 16.47 4.64 -0.63
C GLY A 104 17.23 4.39 0.67
N CYS A 105 16.75 4.86 1.76
CA CYS A 105 17.48 4.67 3.01
C CYS A 105 17.13 3.41 3.70
#